data_078027a8c0190192e95b48f47e002f54
#
_entry.id   078027a8c0190192e95b48f47e002f54
#
_cell.length_a   1.000
_cell.length_b   1.000
_cell.length_c   1.000
_cell.angle_alpha   90.00
_cell.angle_beta   90.00
_cell.angle_gamma   90.00
#
_symmetry.space_group_name_H-M   'P 1'
#
loop_
_entity.id
_entity.type
_entity.pdbx_description
1 polymer ?
#
loop_
_entity_poly.entity_id
_entity_poly.type
_entity_poly.pdbx_seq_one_letter_code
_entity_poly.pdbx_strand_id
1 'polypeptide(L)'
;MHATDFGRTLIIANPAAQSGAAHEVAERLQRFLDMTARASQFDLVLTERMGHAKELAAQVEGYRTVIALGGDGVIHEVVNGLMAQEEDARPALAVLPVGSG
;
A
#
# COMPACT_ATOMS: atom_id res chain seq x y z
N MET A 1 -20.73 13.13 0.17
CA MET A 1 -19.96 11.97 0.57
C MET A 1 -19.54 11.15 -0.63
N HIS A 2 -18.31 10.83 -0.68
CA HIS A 2 -17.78 10.13 -1.85
C HIS A 2 -17.13 8.83 -1.42
N ALA A 3 -17.56 7.77 -2.06
CA ALA A 3 -17.05 6.45 -1.75
C ALA A 3 -15.55 6.34 -2.02
N THR A 4 -15.02 7.23 -2.84
CA THR A 4 -13.62 7.17 -3.23
C THR A 4 -12.69 7.97 -2.34
N ASP A 5 -13.21 8.50 -1.24
CA ASP A 5 -12.34 9.24 -0.32
C ASP A 5 -11.65 8.28 0.62
N PHE A 6 -10.41 7.92 0.29
CA PHE A 6 -9.61 7.02 1.11
C PHE A 6 -8.91 7.74 2.25
N GLY A 7 -9.00 9.08 2.27
CA GLY A 7 -8.23 9.83 3.23
C GLY A 7 -6.76 9.75 2.87
N ARG A 8 -5.91 9.98 3.85
CA ARG A 8 -4.47 9.89 3.60
C ARG A 8 -4.10 8.42 3.44
N THR A 9 -3.43 8.11 2.34
CA THR A 9 -3.20 6.72 1.93
C THR A 9 -1.72 6.46 1.69
N LEU A 10 -1.23 5.35 2.20
CA LEU A 10 0.13 4.89 1.96
C LEU A 10 0.09 3.67 1.06
N ILE A 11 0.80 3.71 -0.05
CA ILE A 11 0.93 2.59 -0.96
C ILE A 11 2.27 1.93 -0.70
N ILE A 12 2.27 0.66 -0.32
CA ILE A 12 3.48 -0.10 -0.09
C ILE A 12 3.64 -1.09 -1.23
N ALA A 13 4.73 -0.99 -1.97
CA ALA A 13 4.94 -1.82 -3.14
C ALA A 13 6.34 -2.41 -3.14
N ASN A 14 6.45 -3.62 -3.66
CA ASN A 14 7.75 -4.28 -3.83
C ASN A 14 8.19 -4.10 -5.29
N PRO A 15 9.22 -3.27 -5.54
CA PRO A 15 9.61 -3.00 -6.92
C PRO A 15 10.24 -4.19 -7.62
N ALA A 16 10.68 -5.20 -6.87
CA ALA A 16 11.26 -6.38 -7.48
C ALA A 16 10.23 -7.42 -7.89
N ALA A 17 8.99 -7.24 -7.47
CA ALA A 17 7.96 -8.21 -7.81
C ALA A 17 7.68 -8.16 -9.29
N GLN A 18 7.54 -9.34 -9.89
CA GLN A 18 7.20 -9.46 -11.31
C GLN A 18 8.15 -8.65 -12.20
N SER A 19 9.44 -8.75 -11.92
CA SER A 19 10.47 -8.10 -12.75
C SER A 19 10.29 -6.58 -12.82
N GLY A 20 9.82 -6.00 -11.73
CA GLY A 20 9.67 -4.56 -11.68
C GLY A 20 8.29 -4.06 -12.07
N ALA A 21 7.38 -4.96 -12.46
CA ALA A 21 6.06 -4.53 -12.88
C ALA A 21 5.31 -3.82 -11.75
N ALA A 22 5.56 -4.22 -10.51
CA ALA A 22 4.90 -3.58 -9.38
C ALA A 22 5.26 -2.11 -9.29
N HIS A 23 6.52 -1.77 -9.58
CA HIS A 23 6.95 -0.38 -9.55
C HIS A 23 6.16 0.46 -10.57
N GLU A 24 6.05 -0.04 -11.80
CA GLU A 24 5.33 0.68 -12.84
C GLU A 24 3.86 0.82 -12.49
N VAL A 25 3.26 -0.25 -11.99
CA VAL A 25 1.86 -0.21 -11.63
C VAL A 25 1.63 0.78 -10.50
N ALA A 26 2.53 0.79 -9.51
CA ALA A 26 2.41 1.71 -8.39
C ALA A 26 2.47 3.16 -8.88
N GLU A 27 3.38 3.46 -9.78
CA GLU A 27 3.49 4.82 -10.29
C GLU A 27 2.26 5.24 -11.08
N ARG A 28 1.73 4.34 -11.89
CA ARG A 28 0.51 4.63 -12.65
C ARG A 28 -0.67 4.83 -11.73
N LEU A 29 -0.76 3.97 -10.72
CA LEU A 29 -1.85 4.07 -9.76
C LEU A 29 -1.79 5.40 -9.03
N GLN A 30 -0.61 5.78 -8.57
CA GLN A 30 -0.48 7.03 -7.85
C GLN A 30 -0.89 8.21 -8.72
N ARG A 31 -0.47 8.23 -9.98
CA ARG A 31 -0.85 9.30 -10.88
C ARG A 31 -2.35 9.35 -11.10
N PHE A 32 -2.95 8.17 -11.29
CA PHE A 32 -4.38 8.10 -11.51
C PHE A 32 -5.15 8.62 -10.29
N LEU A 33 -4.72 8.21 -9.11
CA LEU A 33 -5.39 8.62 -7.89
C LEU A 33 -5.21 10.12 -7.64
N ASP A 34 -4.03 10.65 -7.93
CA ASP A 34 -3.80 12.08 -7.78
C ASP A 34 -4.71 12.90 -8.68
N MET A 35 -5.04 12.36 -9.85
CA MET A 35 -5.88 13.06 -10.80
C MET A 35 -7.35 12.97 -10.45
N THR A 36 -7.77 11.86 -9.85
CA THR A 36 -9.19 11.58 -9.68
C THR A 36 -9.68 11.75 -8.26
N ALA A 37 -8.82 11.61 -7.27
CA ALA A 37 -9.21 11.71 -5.87
C ALA A 37 -8.52 12.90 -5.23
N ARG A 38 -8.92 14.07 -5.64
CA ARG A 38 -8.21 15.29 -5.27
C ARG A 38 -8.15 15.56 -3.77
N ALA A 39 -9.14 15.09 -3.06
CA ALA A 39 -9.17 15.34 -1.62
C ALA A 39 -8.26 14.41 -0.85
N SER A 40 -7.78 13.36 -1.48
CA SER A 40 -6.96 12.38 -0.81
C SER A 40 -5.49 12.63 -1.06
N GLN A 41 -4.68 12.21 -0.13
CA GLN A 41 -3.23 12.29 -0.25
C GLN A 41 -2.67 10.90 -0.37
N PHE A 42 -1.80 10.70 -1.34
CA PHE A 42 -1.23 9.39 -1.60
C PHE A 42 0.28 9.47 -1.53
N ASP A 43 0.87 8.60 -0.72
CA ASP A 43 2.31 8.46 -0.64
C ASP A 43 2.67 7.05 -1.08
N LEU A 44 3.78 6.93 -1.80
CA LEU A 44 4.25 5.64 -2.29
C LEU A 44 5.57 5.32 -1.62
N VAL A 45 5.67 4.11 -1.08
CA VAL A 45 6.92 3.61 -0.51
C VAL A 45 7.25 2.30 -1.20
N LEU A 46 8.48 2.21 -1.70
CA LEU A 46 8.98 0.98 -2.31
C LEU A 46 9.79 0.23 -1.27
N THR A 47 9.52 -1.07 -1.14
CA THR A 47 10.26 -1.86 -0.16
C THR A 47 11.67 -2.15 -0.69
N GLU A 48 12.60 -2.31 0.23
CA GLU A 48 14.01 -2.48 -0.12
C GLU A 48 14.54 -3.86 0.21
N ARG A 49 13.81 -4.62 0.99
CA ARG A 49 14.28 -5.95 1.42
C ARG A 49 13.11 -6.75 1.96
N MET A 50 13.34 -8.03 2.10
CA MET A 50 12.35 -8.89 2.73
C MET A 50 12.07 -8.40 4.16
N GLY A 51 10.82 -8.41 4.56
CA GLY A 51 10.43 -7.93 5.89
C GLY A 51 10.18 -6.44 5.96
N HIS A 52 10.61 -5.67 4.97
CA HIS A 52 10.47 -4.23 5.02
C HIS A 52 8.99 -3.81 5.00
N ALA A 53 8.18 -4.47 4.19
CA ALA A 53 6.76 -4.13 4.13
C ALA A 53 6.07 -4.36 5.47
N LYS A 54 6.46 -5.43 6.18
CA LYS A 54 5.91 -5.69 7.50
C LYS A 54 6.30 -4.60 8.48
N GLU A 55 7.56 -4.17 8.46
CA GLU A 55 8.01 -3.10 9.34
C GLU A 55 7.27 -1.80 9.06
N LEU A 56 7.12 -1.47 7.79
CA LEU A 56 6.39 -0.26 7.42
C LEU A 56 4.96 -0.31 7.91
N ALA A 57 4.29 -1.43 7.69
CA ALA A 57 2.89 -1.54 8.08
C ALA A 57 2.72 -1.52 9.60
N ALA A 58 3.66 -2.09 10.33
CA ALA A 58 3.56 -2.10 11.79
C ALA A 58 3.77 -0.72 12.38
N GLN A 59 4.45 0.17 11.67
CA GLN A 59 4.80 1.48 12.18
C GLN A 59 3.98 2.61 11.56
N VAL A 60 3.11 2.28 10.60
CA VAL A 60 2.39 3.32 9.90
C VAL A 60 1.44 4.04 10.86
N GLU A 61 1.47 5.37 10.81
CA GLU A 61 0.53 6.15 11.60
C GLU A 61 0.24 7.43 10.83
N GLY A 62 -0.94 7.97 11.06
CA GLY A 62 -1.35 9.15 10.33
C GLY A 62 -1.99 8.84 8.99
N TYR A 63 -2.08 7.58 8.61
CA TYR A 63 -2.72 7.18 7.37
C TYR A 63 -4.03 6.49 7.67
N ARG A 64 -5.03 6.80 6.89
CA ARG A 64 -6.33 6.20 7.03
C ARG A 64 -6.42 4.87 6.28
N THR A 65 -5.65 4.75 5.21
CA THR A 65 -5.69 3.57 4.36
C THR A 65 -4.28 3.17 3.97
N VAL A 66 -4.05 1.87 3.90
CA VAL A 66 -2.81 1.32 3.36
C VAL A 66 -3.18 0.44 2.18
N ILE A 67 -2.47 0.63 1.07
CA ILE A 67 -2.65 -0.21 -0.11
C ILE A 67 -1.41 -1.09 -0.25
N ALA A 68 -1.61 -2.40 -0.24
CA ALA A 68 -0.52 -3.35 -0.47
C ALA A 68 -0.53 -3.71 -1.94
N LEU A 69 0.56 -3.40 -2.63
CA LEU A 69 0.66 -3.62 -4.06
C LEU A 69 1.81 -4.58 -4.35
N GLY A 70 1.48 -5.73 -4.92
CA GLY A 70 2.50 -6.70 -5.25
C GLY A 70 1.97 -8.11 -5.19
N GLY A 71 2.86 -9.07 -5.02
CA GLY A 71 2.48 -10.46 -4.93
C GLY A 71 2.16 -10.87 -3.51
N ASP A 72 2.00 -12.17 -3.33
CA ASP A 72 1.58 -12.72 -2.04
C ASP A 72 2.53 -12.34 -0.92
N GLY A 73 3.81 -12.23 -1.20
CA GLY A 73 4.79 -11.92 -0.16
C GLY A 73 4.58 -10.57 0.46
N VAL A 74 4.46 -9.53 -0.37
CA VAL A 74 4.28 -8.18 0.18
C VAL A 74 2.92 -8.05 0.85
N ILE A 75 1.90 -8.66 0.27
CA ILE A 75 0.57 -8.61 0.88
C ILE A 75 0.59 -9.25 2.25
N HIS A 76 1.22 -10.43 2.36
CA HIS A 76 1.32 -11.14 3.63
C HIS A 76 2.08 -10.31 4.67
N GLU A 77 3.17 -9.66 4.26
CA GLU A 77 3.93 -8.83 5.17
C GLU A 77 3.12 -7.63 5.67
N VAL A 78 2.39 -6.98 4.77
CA VAL A 78 1.58 -5.83 5.17
C VAL A 78 0.50 -6.27 6.15
N VAL A 79 -0.17 -7.38 5.87
CA VAL A 79 -1.20 -7.87 6.77
C VAL A 79 -0.61 -8.14 8.15
N ASN A 80 0.52 -8.82 8.21
CA ASN A 80 1.13 -9.11 9.50
C ASN A 80 1.56 -7.86 10.24
N GLY A 81 2.07 -6.87 9.51
CA GLY A 81 2.45 -5.62 10.13
C GLY A 81 1.26 -4.88 10.71
N LEU A 82 0.18 -4.80 9.95
CA LEU A 82 -1.02 -4.13 10.46
C LEU A 82 -1.62 -4.86 11.65
N MET A 83 -1.54 -6.19 11.65
CA MET A 83 -2.06 -6.95 12.77
C MET A 83 -1.27 -6.72 14.06
N ALA A 84 -0.05 -6.21 13.95
CA ALA A 84 0.73 -5.87 15.13
C ALA A 84 0.26 -4.57 15.78
N GLN A 85 -0.54 -3.78 15.09
CA GLN A 85 -1.07 -2.56 15.65
C GLN A 85 -2.35 -2.84 16.44
N GLU A 86 -2.66 -1.93 17.37
CA GLU A 86 -3.93 -2.00 18.07
C GLU A 86 -5.07 -1.89 17.06
N GLU A 87 -6.12 -2.62 17.32
CA GLU A 87 -7.24 -2.67 16.39
C GLU A 87 -7.77 -1.27 16.05
N ASP A 88 -7.89 -0.41 17.06
CA ASP A 88 -8.44 0.92 16.86
C ASP A 88 -7.51 1.83 16.05
N ALA A 89 -6.22 1.52 16.06
CA ALA A 89 -5.25 2.35 15.35
C ALA A 89 -4.99 1.87 13.94
N ARG A 90 -5.51 0.71 13.59
CA ARG A 90 -5.21 0.06 12.32
C ARG A 90 -5.87 0.78 11.16
N PRO A 91 -5.12 1.16 10.13
CA PRO A 91 -5.74 1.74 8.93
C PRO A 91 -6.51 0.67 8.16
N ALA A 92 -7.37 1.10 7.28
CA ALA A 92 -8.04 0.20 6.37
C ALA A 92 -7.01 -0.36 5.39
N LEU A 93 -7.25 -1.58 4.92
CA LEU A 93 -6.32 -2.22 3.99
C LEU A 93 -7.01 -2.49 2.66
N ALA A 94 -6.37 -2.08 1.59
CA ALA A 94 -6.75 -2.48 0.25
C ALA A 94 -5.60 -3.28 -0.35
N VAL A 95 -5.92 -4.27 -1.15
CA VAL A 95 -4.93 -5.15 -1.73
C VAL A 95 -5.03 -5.08 -3.24
N LEU A 96 -3.90 -4.83 -3.90
CA LEU A 96 -3.84 -4.82 -5.35
C LEU A 96 -2.79 -5.83 -5.79
N PRO A 97 -3.21 -7.04 -6.11
CA PRO A 97 -2.25 -8.05 -6.53
C PRO A 97 -1.72 -7.71 -7.91
N VAL A 98 -0.41 -7.90 -8.08
CA VAL A 98 0.24 -7.67 -9.36
C VAL A 98 0.61 -9.00 -9.96
N GLY A 99 0.09 -9.17 -11.13
CA GLY A 99 0.21 -10.24 -12.00
C GLY A 99 1.06 -11.37 -11.69
N SER A 100 0.69 -12.37 -11.19
CA SER A 100 1.42 -13.54 -11.18
C SER A 100 0.93 -14.32 -12.31
N GLY A 101 1.48 -14.36 -13.15
CA GLY A 101 1.18 -15.03 -14.30
C GLY A 101 0.39 -16.24 -14.35
#